data_bff9b31b903bef6735404cf0385e8b94
#
_entry.id   bff9b31b903bef6735404cf0385e8b94
#
_cell.length_a   1.000
_cell.length_b   1.000
_cell.length_c   1.000
_cell.angle_alpha   90.00
_cell.angle_beta   90.00
_cell.angle_gamma   90.00
#
_symmetry.space_group_name_H-M   'P 1'
#
loop_
_entity.id
_entity.type
_entity.pdbx_description
1 polymer ?
#
loop_
_entity_poly.entity_id
_entity_poly.type
_entity_poly.pdbx_seq_one_letter_code
_entity_poly.pdbx_strand_id
1 'polypeptide(L)'
;MPTFQDKHPRRTKPHCNGFTGERFKHDHTFCARLPDLPSAIAHAATTFPAPAAIFGPRPMLYDEDHVLRSLRSTWQPVANAASLAPGAVTGVTLLETELVLTRFADGRLLAADVACPHKGARLSAGCVRDGELMCPYHGWRFDHNGACQSIPSLVEPNAAKQALAHLRTYAVQERYGFIWVQLDPTPAATGIVPSLPEVLEFEDSRWTYVVGPSMAFETGWRREVENYLDMTHFAFAHATTLGKAADHRLPPMDIKEMPDGGFQMDAPFPALTSPAEPPGKLQSAHHRRQRGYLPNFTTIRQTFTDGDERVLLHVPSPRTRTSCNVFWSLAISPGFDGPPPATQIEFAVRVLDEDRLMCENQIPAEVPINPGRGGWGVLVMPGDRLANTFQKQLRRWLTAHPASAASVASAANPAEISA
;
A
#
# COMPACT_ATOMS: atom_id res chain seq x y z
N MET A 1 28.98 45.17 -46.71
CA MET A 1 28.86 43.74 -46.34
C MET A 1 29.36 43.62 -44.90
N PRO A 2 28.47 43.44 -43.93
CA PRO A 2 28.86 43.06 -42.58
C PRO A 2 28.54 41.58 -42.32
N THR A 3 29.46 40.91 -41.69
CA THR A 3 29.49 39.48 -41.30
C THR A 3 28.53 39.25 -40.14
N PHE A 4 27.66 38.27 -40.29
CA PHE A 4 26.78 37.73 -39.25
C PHE A 4 27.62 36.80 -38.32
N GLN A 5 27.67 37.16 -37.03
CA GLN A 5 28.16 36.26 -36.00
C GLN A 5 26.97 35.49 -35.38
N ASP A 6 27.00 34.19 -35.55
CA ASP A 6 26.09 33.22 -34.89
C ASP A 6 26.35 33.18 -33.37
N LYS A 7 25.32 33.55 -32.58
CA LYS A 7 25.30 33.34 -31.16
C LYS A 7 24.43 32.11 -30.84
N HIS A 8 25.04 30.97 -30.60
CA HIS A 8 24.39 29.83 -29.99
C HIS A 8 24.11 30.10 -28.49
N PRO A 9 22.90 29.82 -27.99
CA PRO A 9 22.64 29.84 -26.55
C PRO A 9 23.20 28.56 -25.91
N ARG A 10 24.02 28.74 -24.89
CA ARG A 10 24.58 27.67 -24.06
C ARG A 10 23.45 27.01 -23.26
N ARG A 11 23.26 25.72 -23.46
CA ARG A 11 22.41 24.86 -22.62
C ARG A 11 23.08 24.74 -21.23
N THR A 12 22.42 25.22 -20.21
CA THR A 12 22.78 25.00 -18.81
C THR A 12 22.42 23.55 -18.42
N LYS A 13 23.42 22.81 -17.96
CA LYS A 13 23.23 21.49 -17.32
C LYS A 13 22.56 21.69 -15.96
N PRO A 14 21.60 20.82 -15.55
CA PRO A 14 21.11 20.85 -14.18
C PRO A 14 22.20 20.34 -13.25
N HIS A 15 22.59 21.17 -12.28
CA HIS A 15 23.45 20.80 -11.16
C HIS A 15 22.64 19.94 -10.18
N CYS A 16 23.13 18.75 -9.88
CA CYS A 16 22.72 17.98 -8.73
C CYS A 16 23.26 18.66 -7.48
N ASN A 17 22.41 19.39 -6.77
CA ASN A 17 22.74 19.86 -5.43
C ASN A 17 22.53 18.73 -4.43
N GLY A 18 23.65 18.32 -3.80
CA GLY A 18 23.64 17.39 -2.69
C GLY A 18 22.89 17.94 -1.49
N PHE A 19 21.95 17.17 -0.98
CA PHE A 19 21.33 17.41 0.30
C PHE A 19 22.34 17.12 1.41
N THR A 20 22.81 18.14 2.07
CA THR A 20 23.52 18.03 3.35
C THR A 20 22.50 17.73 4.44
N GLY A 21 22.63 16.55 5.05
CA GLY A 21 21.76 16.10 6.14
C GLY A 21 21.94 16.96 7.39
N GLU A 22 20.95 17.75 7.73
CA GLU A 22 20.81 18.27 9.09
C GLU A 22 20.18 17.20 9.98
N ARG A 23 20.98 16.74 10.96
CA ARG A 23 20.51 15.88 12.04
C ARG A 23 19.61 16.71 12.95
N PHE A 24 18.33 16.45 12.92
CA PHE A 24 17.41 16.91 13.95
C PHE A 24 17.78 16.24 15.28
N LYS A 25 18.18 17.06 16.26
CA LYS A 25 18.36 16.62 17.65
C LYS A 25 16.97 16.34 18.20
N HIS A 26 16.74 15.08 18.59
CA HIS A 26 15.56 14.67 19.35
C HIS A 26 15.60 15.33 20.73
N ASP A 27 14.68 16.23 20.97
CA ASP A 27 14.42 16.78 22.31
C ASP A 27 13.46 15.80 23.02
N HIS A 28 14.02 15.01 23.97
CA HIS A 28 13.28 14.04 24.77
C HIS A 28 12.61 14.74 25.96
N THR A 29 11.57 15.53 25.71
CA THR A 29 10.74 16.08 26.80
C THR A 29 9.25 16.00 26.45
N PHE A 30 8.73 14.78 26.39
CA PHE A 30 7.29 14.56 26.41
C PHE A 30 6.94 13.44 27.41
N CYS A 31 7.21 13.69 28.70
CA CYS A 31 6.62 12.96 29.79
C CYS A 31 5.93 13.97 30.69
N ALA A 32 4.76 14.45 30.24
CA ALA A 32 3.87 15.25 31.10
C ALA A 32 3.33 14.32 32.19
N ARG A 33 3.57 14.68 33.44
CA ARG A 33 3.18 13.98 34.66
C ARG A 33 1.68 13.63 34.60
N LEU A 34 1.38 12.34 34.71
CA LEU A 34 0.05 11.87 35.07
C LEU A 34 -0.22 12.26 36.53
N PRO A 35 -1.42 12.71 36.90
CA PRO A 35 -1.76 12.98 38.29
C PRO A 35 -1.76 11.68 39.10
N ASP A 36 -1.26 11.77 40.32
CA ASP A 36 -1.11 10.69 41.27
C ASP A 36 -2.42 9.90 41.47
N LEU A 37 -2.41 8.64 41.08
CA LEU A 37 -3.45 7.67 41.49
C LEU A 37 -3.26 7.30 42.95
N PRO A 38 -4.34 7.17 43.76
CA PRO A 38 -4.24 6.83 45.16
C PRO A 38 -3.61 5.45 45.34
N SER A 39 -2.68 5.36 46.28
CA SER A 39 -1.94 4.17 46.70
C SER A 39 -2.82 3.21 47.49
N ALA A 40 -3.72 2.50 46.88
CA ALA A 40 -4.58 1.49 47.52
C ALA A 40 -4.81 0.26 46.63
N ILE A 41 -3.79 -0.27 45.96
CA ILE A 41 -3.78 -1.66 45.46
C ILE A 41 -2.39 -2.22 45.60
N ALA A 42 -1.99 -2.44 46.86
CA ALA A 42 -0.91 -3.35 47.20
C ALA A 42 -1.53 -4.58 47.89
N HIS A 43 -1.16 -5.75 47.40
CA HIS A 43 -1.48 -7.09 47.92
C HIS A 43 -2.75 -7.77 47.40
N ALA A 44 -2.66 -8.33 46.21
CA ALA A 44 -3.10 -9.70 45.93
C ALA A 44 -2.35 -10.22 44.69
N ALA A 45 -1.10 -10.60 44.86
CA ALA A 45 -0.45 -11.47 43.87
C ALA A 45 -1.07 -12.88 44.03
N THR A 46 -2.26 -13.08 43.55
CA THR A 46 -2.76 -14.40 43.23
C THR A 46 -1.99 -14.86 41.97
N THR A 47 -1.05 -15.77 42.19
CA THR A 47 -0.41 -16.57 41.14
C THR A 47 -1.53 -17.31 40.39
N PHE A 48 -1.97 -16.74 39.24
CA PHE A 48 -2.76 -17.50 38.29
C PHE A 48 -1.85 -18.60 37.77
N PRO A 49 -2.21 -19.90 37.89
CA PRO A 49 -1.47 -20.94 37.21
C PRO A 49 -1.48 -20.62 35.71
N ALA A 50 -0.32 -20.70 35.09
CA ALA A 50 -0.22 -20.59 33.64
C ALA A 50 -1.26 -21.56 33.02
N PRO A 51 -2.10 -21.12 32.05
CA PRO A 51 -3.07 -22.01 31.47
C PRO A 51 -2.33 -23.19 30.87
N ALA A 52 -2.53 -24.37 31.49
CA ALA A 52 -2.01 -25.62 30.98
C ALA A 52 -2.44 -25.76 29.52
N ALA A 53 -1.46 -26.04 28.65
CA ALA A 53 -1.67 -26.19 27.21
C ALA A 53 -2.65 -27.35 26.97
N ILE A 54 -3.93 -27.05 26.89
CA ILE A 54 -5.02 -28.00 26.55
C ILE A 54 -5.02 -28.32 25.06
N PHE A 55 -4.28 -27.57 24.25
CA PHE A 55 -4.14 -27.83 22.83
C PHE A 55 -2.67 -28.15 22.52
N GLY A 56 -2.41 -29.39 22.11
CA GLY A 56 -1.15 -29.75 21.49
C GLY A 56 -0.83 -28.82 20.30
N PRO A 57 0.41 -28.78 19.82
CA PRO A 57 0.80 -27.91 18.74
C PRO A 57 -0.03 -28.23 17.51
N ARG A 58 -1.08 -27.40 17.23
CA ARG A 58 -1.71 -27.42 15.91
C ARG A 58 -0.64 -26.98 14.92
N PRO A 59 -0.46 -27.70 13.78
CA PRO A 59 0.47 -27.26 12.75
C PRO A 59 0.13 -25.82 12.39
N MET A 60 1.16 -24.98 12.23
CA MET A 60 0.98 -23.64 11.65
C MET A 60 0.45 -23.86 10.24
N LEU A 61 -0.81 -23.48 10.01
CA LEU A 61 -1.42 -23.55 8.68
C LEU A 61 -0.77 -22.56 7.72
N TYR A 62 -0.21 -21.46 8.25
CA TYR A 62 0.37 -20.39 7.46
C TYR A 62 1.60 -19.82 8.16
N ASP A 63 2.69 -19.67 7.41
CA ASP A 63 3.83 -18.81 7.76
C ASP A 63 3.72 -17.47 7.01
N GLU A 64 4.58 -16.53 7.35
CA GLU A 64 4.58 -15.21 6.72
C GLU A 64 4.95 -15.27 5.23
N ASP A 65 5.79 -16.22 4.83
CA ASP A 65 6.17 -16.43 3.44
C ASP A 65 4.98 -16.96 2.63
N HIS A 66 4.14 -17.80 3.23
CA HIS A 66 2.88 -18.23 2.60
C HIS A 66 1.96 -17.04 2.34
N VAL A 67 1.83 -16.13 3.30
CA VAL A 67 1.02 -14.92 3.14
C VAL A 67 1.51 -14.10 1.96
N LEU A 68 2.81 -13.77 1.89
CA LEU A 68 3.38 -13.00 0.80
C LEU A 68 3.22 -13.70 -0.56
N ARG A 69 3.44 -15.02 -0.61
CA ARG A 69 3.24 -15.80 -1.85
C ARG A 69 1.78 -15.78 -2.33
N SER A 70 0.81 -15.86 -1.40
CA SER A 70 -0.61 -15.82 -1.77
C SER A 70 -1.03 -14.45 -2.31
N LEU A 71 -0.41 -13.37 -1.85
CA LEU A 71 -0.66 -12.02 -2.35
C LEU A 71 -0.19 -11.81 -3.80
N ARG A 72 0.74 -12.62 -4.31
CA ARG A 72 1.25 -12.50 -5.69
C ARG A 72 0.17 -12.67 -6.76
N SER A 73 -0.89 -13.41 -6.43
CA SER A 73 -2.05 -13.60 -7.31
C SER A 73 -3.10 -12.49 -7.19
N THR A 74 -2.87 -11.46 -6.40
CA THR A 74 -3.78 -10.32 -6.22
C THR A 74 -3.25 -9.06 -6.88
N TRP A 75 -4.15 -8.16 -7.24
CA TRP A 75 -3.79 -6.85 -7.73
C TRP A 75 -3.27 -5.97 -6.59
N GLN A 76 -2.08 -5.41 -6.77
CA GLN A 76 -1.45 -4.49 -5.82
C GLN A 76 -1.10 -3.17 -6.51
N PRO A 77 -1.41 -2.02 -5.93
CA PRO A 77 -1.00 -0.73 -6.49
C PRO A 77 0.51 -0.55 -6.29
N VAL A 78 1.20 -0.05 -7.30
CA VAL A 78 2.66 0.10 -7.27
C VAL A 78 3.13 1.53 -7.56
N ALA A 79 2.26 2.35 -8.16
CA ALA A 79 2.54 3.76 -8.43
C ALA A 79 1.24 4.55 -8.58
N ASN A 80 1.29 5.86 -8.30
CA ASN A 80 0.25 6.78 -8.73
C ASN A 80 0.33 6.90 -10.26
N ALA A 81 -0.81 6.78 -10.95
CA ALA A 81 -0.84 6.79 -12.42
C ALA A 81 -0.26 8.09 -13.01
N ALA A 82 -0.54 9.23 -12.37
CA ALA A 82 -0.04 10.54 -12.77
C ALA A 82 1.50 10.69 -12.61
N SER A 83 2.14 9.86 -11.76
CA SER A 83 3.60 9.92 -11.58
C SER A 83 4.38 9.26 -12.71
N LEU A 84 3.73 8.46 -13.55
CA LEU A 84 4.34 7.79 -14.71
C LEU A 84 3.84 8.40 -16.02
N ALA A 85 4.43 9.52 -16.41
CA ALA A 85 4.10 10.20 -17.68
C ALA A 85 4.45 9.32 -18.90
N PRO A 86 3.84 9.56 -20.09
CA PRO A 86 4.25 8.89 -21.31
C PRO A 86 5.75 9.05 -21.59
N GLY A 87 6.43 7.96 -21.89
CA GLY A 87 7.89 7.88 -22.07
C GLY A 87 8.68 7.75 -20.77
N ALA A 88 8.05 7.81 -19.59
CA ALA A 88 8.72 7.62 -18.32
C ALA A 88 9.03 6.15 -18.03
N VAL A 89 10.13 5.93 -17.33
CA VAL A 89 10.57 4.63 -16.80
C VAL A 89 10.87 4.79 -15.32
N THR A 90 10.41 3.88 -14.49
CA THR A 90 10.69 3.89 -13.05
C THR A 90 10.89 2.47 -12.51
N GLY A 91 11.56 2.35 -11.36
CA GLY A 91 11.68 1.10 -10.60
C GLY A 91 10.73 1.11 -9.41
N VAL A 92 10.11 -0.03 -9.13
CA VAL A 92 9.28 -0.25 -7.94
C VAL A 92 9.60 -1.61 -7.33
N THR A 93 9.27 -1.77 -6.05
CA THR A 93 9.36 -3.05 -5.36
C THR A 93 7.98 -3.49 -4.93
N LEU A 94 7.60 -4.71 -5.25
CA LEU A 94 6.34 -5.33 -4.86
C LEU A 94 6.62 -6.76 -4.38
N LEU A 95 6.21 -7.10 -3.15
CA LEU A 95 6.35 -8.45 -2.59
C LEU A 95 7.78 -9.00 -2.77
N GLU A 96 8.78 -8.19 -2.41
CA GLU A 96 10.22 -8.47 -2.53
C GLU A 96 10.73 -8.64 -3.98
N THR A 97 9.87 -8.37 -4.97
CA THR A 97 10.20 -8.42 -6.39
C THR A 97 10.48 -7.01 -6.92
N GLU A 98 11.67 -6.79 -7.48
CA GLU A 98 12.01 -5.51 -8.12
C GLU A 98 11.52 -5.49 -9.56
N LEU A 99 10.74 -4.47 -9.90
CA LEU A 99 10.10 -4.30 -11.19
C LEU A 99 10.57 -3.03 -11.89
N VAL A 100 10.55 -3.06 -13.21
CA VAL A 100 10.52 -1.86 -14.05
C VAL A 100 9.09 -1.60 -14.49
N LEU A 101 8.66 -0.35 -14.36
CA LEU A 101 7.41 0.15 -14.93
C LEU A 101 7.75 1.17 -16.02
N THR A 102 7.02 1.11 -17.12
CA THR A 102 7.06 2.17 -18.13
C THR A 102 5.68 2.40 -18.73
N ARG A 103 5.42 3.65 -19.11
CA ARG A 103 4.28 4.04 -19.94
C ARG A 103 4.83 4.44 -21.29
N PHE A 104 4.41 3.76 -22.34
CA PHE A 104 4.75 4.12 -23.71
C PHE A 104 3.99 5.37 -24.16
N ALA A 105 4.43 5.97 -25.27
CA ALA A 105 3.80 7.21 -25.80
C ALA A 105 2.33 7.04 -26.18
N ASP A 106 1.92 5.83 -26.53
CA ASP A 106 0.54 5.45 -26.86
C ASP A 106 -0.33 5.13 -25.62
N GLY A 107 0.21 5.29 -24.42
CA GLY A 107 -0.47 5.06 -23.15
C GLY A 107 -0.37 3.63 -22.61
N ARG A 108 0.09 2.65 -23.42
CA ARG A 108 0.27 1.27 -22.94
C ARG A 108 1.28 1.21 -21.82
N LEU A 109 1.01 0.32 -20.85
CA LEU A 109 1.87 0.07 -19.70
C LEU A 109 2.65 -1.22 -19.87
N LEU A 110 3.87 -1.26 -19.35
CA LEU A 110 4.64 -2.49 -19.15
C LEU A 110 5.07 -2.55 -17.69
N ALA A 111 4.86 -3.69 -17.05
CA ALA A 111 5.50 -4.10 -15.81
C ALA A 111 6.32 -5.35 -16.09
N ALA A 112 7.61 -5.33 -15.79
CA ALA A 112 8.50 -6.45 -16.03
C ALA A 112 9.57 -6.56 -14.93
N ASP A 113 10.30 -7.69 -14.89
CA ASP A 113 11.49 -7.81 -14.05
C ASP A 113 12.47 -6.66 -14.35
N VAL A 114 13.03 -6.09 -13.28
CA VAL A 114 13.94 -4.94 -13.42
C VAL A 114 15.24 -5.30 -14.14
N ALA A 115 15.64 -6.58 -14.10
CA ALA A 115 16.92 -7.06 -14.62
C ALA A 115 16.86 -7.34 -16.13
N CYS A 116 17.72 -6.68 -16.90
CA CYS A 116 17.89 -6.98 -18.30
C CYS A 116 18.43 -8.43 -18.47
N PRO A 117 17.83 -9.27 -19.34
CA PRO A 117 18.21 -10.68 -19.50
C PRO A 117 19.62 -10.88 -20.04
N HIS A 118 20.29 -9.82 -20.55
CA HIS A 118 21.67 -9.93 -21.02
C HIS A 118 22.69 -10.02 -19.89
N LYS A 119 22.77 -9.01 -19.01
CA LYS A 119 23.78 -8.89 -17.95
C LYS A 119 23.20 -8.31 -16.64
N GLY A 120 21.91 -8.41 -16.43
CA GLY A 120 21.27 -7.98 -15.19
C GLY A 120 21.24 -6.46 -14.95
N ALA A 121 21.52 -5.63 -15.97
CA ALA A 121 21.45 -4.18 -15.79
C ALA A 121 20.02 -3.76 -15.46
N ARG A 122 19.87 -2.83 -14.50
CA ARG A 122 18.55 -2.32 -14.11
C ARG A 122 17.90 -1.56 -15.25
N LEU A 123 16.80 -2.08 -15.79
CA LEU A 123 16.02 -1.44 -16.85
C LEU A 123 15.35 -0.15 -16.36
N SER A 124 15.14 0.00 -15.05
CA SER A 124 14.63 1.23 -14.44
C SER A 124 15.57 2.44 -14.59
N ALA A 125 16.85 2.22 -14.91
CA ALA A 125 17.80 3.27 -15.27
C ALA A 125 17.86 3.53 -16.80
N GLY A 126 17.01 2.83 -17.56
CA GLY A 126 16.90 2.98 -19.01
C GLY A 126 15.98 4.13 -19.43
N CYS A 127 15.54 4.11 -20.66
CA CYS A 127 14.60 5.09 -21.21
C CYS A 127 13.70 4.45 -22.27
N VAL A 128 12.58 5.10 -22.58
CA VAL A 128 11.79 4.77 -23.77
C VAL A 128 12.37 5.52 -24.97
N ARG A 129 12.69 4.77 -26.03
CA ARG A 129 13.18 5.32 -27.27
C ARG A 129 12.50 4.62 -28.46
N ASP A 130 11.98 5.40 -29.40
CA ASP A 130 11.29 4.90 -30.58
C ASP A 130 10.12 3.94 -30.24
N GLY A 131 9.44 4.17 -29.11
CA GLY A 131 8.35 3.33 -28.64
C GLY A 131 8.77 2.03 -27.92
N GLU A 132 10.05 1.86 -27.59
CA GLU A 132 10.62 0.66 -26.97
C GLU A 132 11.40 1.01 -25.71
N LEU A 133 11.35 0.14 -24.70
CA LEU A 133 12.18 0.24 -23.48
C LEU A 133 13.61 -0.14 -23.81
N MET A 134 14.55 0.79 -23.67
CA MET A 134 15.96 0.58 -23.97
C MET A 134 16.78 0.36 -22.70
N CYS A 135 17.53 -0.74 -22.68
CA CYS A 135 18.49 -1.05 -21.62
C CYS A 135 19.65 -0.03 -21.63
N PRO A 136 20.02 0.54 -20.45
CA PRO A 136 21.05 1.58 -20.40
C PRO A 136 22.46 1.06 -20.64
N TYR A 137 22.67 -0.27 -20.56
CA TYR A 137 24.02 -0.85 -20.62
C TYR A 137 24.46 -1.16 -22.06
N HIS A 138 23.66 -1.93 -22.83
CA HIS A 138 24.03 -2.34 -24.18
C HIS A 138 23.00 -1.97 -25.24
N GLY A 139 22.01 -1.13 -24.89
CA GLY A 139 21.02 -0.64 -25.84
C GLY A 139 20.00 -1.68 -26.33
N TRP A 140 19.89 -2.85 -25.68
CA TRP A 140 18.85 -3.81 -26.03
C TRP A 140 17.47 -3.16 -25.85
N ARG A 141 16.57 -3.38 -26.81
CA ARG A 141 15.26 -2.72 -26.81
C ARG A 141 14.14 -3.75 -26.75
N PHE A 142 13.11 -3.42 -25.95
CA PHE A 142 11.99 -4.29 -25.65
C PHE A 142 10.68 -3.55 -25.91
N ASP A 143 9.72 -4.23 -26.53
CA ASP A 143 8.37 -3.69 -26.73
C ASP A 143 7.51 -3.78 -25.47
N HIS A 144 6.23 -3.36 -25.60
CA HIS A 144 5.25 -3.39 -24.50
C HIS A 144 4.86 -4.80 -24.01
N ASN A 145 5.19 -5.85 -24.76
CA ASN A 145 5.01 -7.24 -24.34
C ASN A 145 6.29 -7.84 -23.74
N GLY A 146 7.37 -7.07 -23.67
CA GLY A 146 8.67 -7.53 -23.20
C GLY A 146 9.48 -8.27 -24.26
N ALA A 147 9.02 -8.35 -25.50
CA ALA A 147 9.77 -9.00 -26.57
C ALA A 147 10.95 -8.12 -27.02
N CYS A 148 12.11 -8.75 -27.15
CA CYS A 148 13.32 -8.05 -27.62
C CYS A 148 13.20 -7.71 -29.11
N GLN A 149 13.21 -6.43 -29.40
CA GLN A 149 13.10 -5.89 -30.77
C GLN A 149 14.46 -5.62 -31.41
N SER A 150 15.50 -5.32 -30.61
CA SER A 150 16.81 -4.96 -31.12
C SER A 150 17.94 -5.32 -30.17
N ILE A 151 18.98 -5.91 -30.72
CA ILE A 151 20.29 -6.18 -30.09
C ILE A 151 21.36 -5.49 -30.92
N PRO A 152 21.82 -4.27 -30.57
CA PRO A 152 22.69 -3.45 -31.43
C PRO A 152 24.01 -4.09 -31.81
N SER A 153 24.49 -5.04 -31.03
CA SER A 153 25.76 -5.76 -31.32
C SER A 153 25.64 -6.87 -32.39
N LEU A 154 24.44 -7.19 -32.84
CA LEU A 154 24.25 -8.15 -33.91
C LEU A 154 24.40 -7.45 -35.27
N VAL A 155 25.29 -7.98 -36.13
CA VAL A 155 25.49 -7.50 -37.51
C VAL A 155 24.22 -7.78 -38.33
N GLU A 156 23.67 -8.98 -38.16
CA GLU A 156 22.43 -9.40 -38.79
C GLU A 156 21.37 -9.73 -37.70
N PRO A 157 20.12 -9.36 -37.90
CA PRO A 157 19.03 -9.76 -36.99
C PRO A 157 19.00 -11.27 -36.82
N ASN A 158 18.97 -11.75 -35.58
CA ASN A 158 18.86 -13.16 -35.26
C ASN A 158 17.61 -13.40 -34.42
N ALA A 159 16.54 -13.78 -35.09
CA ALA A 159 15.20 -13.96 -34.44
C ALA A 159 15.26 -14.99 -33.29
N ALA A 160 16.05 -16.05 -33.40
CA ALA A 160 16.18 -17.06 -32.34
C ALA A 160 16.83 -16.47 -31.08
N LYS A 161 17.91 -15.67 -31.23
CA LYS A 161 18.54 -14.99 -30.09
C LYS A 161 17.65 -13.90 -29.49
N GLN A 162 16.91 -13.16 -30.31
CA GLN A 162 15.95 -12.15 -29.85
C GLN A 162 14.80 -12.81 -29.08
N ALA A 163 14.29 -13.95 -29.53
CA ALA A 163 13.26 -14.70 -28.83
C ALA A 163 13.68 -15.19 -27.43
N LEU A 164 14.96 -15.54 -27.26
CA LEU A 164 15.52 -15.90 -25.95
C LEU A 164 15.70 -14.71 -25.01
N ALA A 165 15.71 -13.50 -25.53
CA ALA A 165 15.92 -12.26 -24.79
C ALA A 165 14.60 -11.60 -24.32
N HIS A 166 13.56 -12.38 -24.08
CA HIS A 166 12.25 -11.90 -23.63
C HIS A 166 12.29 -11.50 -22.15
N LEU A 167 11.67 -10.37 -21.81
CA LEU A 167 11.46 -9.96 -20.41
C LEU A 167 10.33 -10.80 -19.80
N ARG A 168 10.50 -11.20 -18.56
CA ARG A 168 9.34 -11.66 -17.77
C ARG A 168 8.45 -10.47 -17.46
N THR A 169 7.22 -10.50 -17.97
CA THR A 169 6.24 -9.44 -17.80
C THR A 169 5.15 -9.84 -16.81
N TYR A 170 4.47 -8.85 -16.28
CA TYR A 170 3.40 -9.00 -15.29
C TYR A 170 2.13 -8.33 -15.78
N ALA A 171 0.98 -8.83 -15.33
CA ALA A 171 -0.28 -8.17 -15.60
C ALA A 171 -0.28 -6.77 -14.98
N VAL A 172 -0.67 -5.77 -15.75
CA VAL A 172 -0.66 -4.37 -15.36
C VAL A 172 -1.93 -3.67 -15.86
N GLN A 173 -2.53 -2.83 -15.04
CA GLN A 173 -3.68 -2.00 -15.40
C GLN A 173 -3.66 -0.68 -14.63
N GLU A 174 -4.44 0.29 -15.13
CA GLU A 174 -4.69 1.55 -14.44
C GLU A 174 -6.14 1.61 -14.00
N ARG A 175 -6.38 1.90 -12.70
CA ARG A 175 -7.71 2.12 -12.14
C ARG A 175 -7.61 2.94 -10.84
N TYR A 176 -8.61 3.74 -10.55
CA TYR A 176 -8.70 4.56 -9.32
C TYR A 176 -7.51 5.52 -9.11
N GLY A 177 -6.83 5.91 -10.20
CA GLY A 177 -5.66 6.78 -10.17
C GLY A 177 -4.33 6.08 -9.85
N PHE A 178 -4.31 4.75 -9.80
CA PHE A 178 -3.13 3.95 -9.53
C PHE A 178 -2.81 3.00 -10.67
N ILE A 179 -1.52 2.66 -10.79
CA ILE A 179 -1.02 1.54 -11.60
C ILE A 179 -0.99 0.32 -10.69
N TRP A 180 -1.69 -0.73 -11.10
CA TRP A 180 -1.82 -2.01 -10.41
C TRP A 180 -1.06 -3.09 -11.14
N VAL A 181 -0.38 -3.94 -10.37
CA VAL A 181 0.37 -5.09 -10.90
C VAL A 181 -0.08 -6.36 -10.17
N GLN A 182 -0.14 -7.46 -10.91
CA GLN A 182 -0.35 -8.80 -10.40
C GLN A 182 0.83 -9.67 -10.83
N LEU A 183 1.59 -10.22 -9.87
CA LEU A 183 2.83 -10.94 -10.15
C LEU A 183 2.62 -12.35 -10.68
N ASP A 184 1.57 -13.04 -10.19
CA ASP A 184 1.22 -14.40 -10.60
C ASP A 184 -0.26 -14.43 -11.04
N PRO A 185 -0.55 -14.12 -12.32
CA PRO A 185 -1.93 -14.10 -12.82
C PRO A 185 -2.52 -15.51 -12.99
N THR A 186 -1.74 -16.56 -12.70
CA THR A 186 -2.23 -17.94 -12.74
C THR A 186 -3.40 -18.06 -11.78
N PRO A 187 -4.58 -18.55 -12.23
CA PRO A 187 -5.73 -18.70 -11.35
C PRO A 187 -5.33 -19.52 -10.13
N ALA A 188 -5.70 -19.07 -8.95
CA ALA A 188 -5.73 -19.93 -7.78
C ALA A 188 -6.48 -21.22 -8.15
N ALA A 189 -6.31 -22.31 -7.42
CA ALA A 189 -6.92 -23.61 -7.72
C ALA A 189 -8.44 -23.56 -8.04
N THR A 190 -9.09 -22.44 -7.76
CA THR A 190 -10.50 -22.14 -8.05
C THR A 190 -10.78 -21.64 -9.48
N GLY A 191 -9.76 -21.34 -10.27
CA GLY A 191 -9.91 -20.76 -11.62
C GLY A 191 -10.42 -19.30 -11.64
N ILE A 192 -10.62 -18.67 -10.48
CA ILE A 192 -11.09 -17.28 -10.37
C ILE A 192 -9.88 -16.35 -10.31
N VAL A 193 -9.73 -15.50 -11.33
CA VAL A 193 -8.76 -14.39 -11.29
C VAL A 193 -9.38 -13.29 -10.41
N PRO A 194 -8.75 -12.90 -9.30
CA PRO A 194 -9.26 -11.81 -8.48
C PRO A 194 -9.36 -10.53 -9.33
N SER A 195 -10.54 -9.94 -9.39
CA SER A 195 -10.74 -8.60 -9.96
C SER A 195 -10.51 -7.54 -8.89
N LEU A 196 -10.16 -6.33 -9.30
CA LEU A 196 -10.22 -5.21 -8.38
C LEU A 196 -11.65 -5.00 -7.89
N PRO A 197 -11.85 -4.73 -6.59
CA PRO A 197 -13.18 -4.37 -6.07
C PRO A 197 -13.77 -3.19 -6.84
N GLU A 198 -15.07 -3.25 -7.09
CA GLU A 198 -15.78 -2.16 -7.72
C GLU A 198 -16.15 -1.09 -6.68
N VAL A 199 -15.77 0.15 -6.94
CA VAL A 199 -16.09 1.31 -6.10
C VAL A 199 -16.69 2.37 -7.02
N LEU A 200 -18.02 2.37 -7.11
CA LEU A 200 -18.77 3.14 -8.12
C LEU A 200 -18.51 4.65 -8.07
N GLU A 201 -18.22 5.18 -6.89
CA GLU A 201 -17.97 6.61 -6.68
C GLU A 201 -16.71 7.11 -7.40
N PHE A 202 -15.77 6.23 -7.69
CA PHE A 202 -14.58 6.55 -8.48
C PHE A 202 -14.77 6.39 -9.99
N GLU A 203 -15.90 5.82 -10.41
CA GLU A 203 -16.25 5.59 -11.82
C GLU A 203 -17.41 6.47 -12.29
N ASP A 204 -18.17 7.03 -11.35
CA ASP A 204 -19.26 7.95 -11.63
C ASP A 204 -18.72 9.36 -11.88
N SER A 205 -18.86 9.86 -13.12
CA SER A 205 -18.38 11.18 -13.54
C SER A 205 -19.01 12.36 -12.79
N ARG A 206 -20.07 12.13 -12.01
CA ARG A 206 -20.68 13.15 -11.14
C ARG A 206 -19.86 13.38 -9.89
N TRP A 207 -19.09 12.37 -9.43
CA TRP A 207 -18.21 12.48 -8.28
C TRP A 207 -16.87 13.10 -8.70
N THR A 208 -16.32 13.92 -7.83
CA THR A 208 -14.95 14.40 -8.00
C THR A 208 -14.04 13.52 -7.15
N TYR A 209 -12.99 12.95 -7.75
CA TYR A 209 -12.01 12.25 -6.93
C TYR A 209 -10.60 12.81 -7.11
N VAL A 210 -9.81 12.68 -6.07
CA VAL A 210 -8.40 13.09 -6.03
C VAL A 210 -7.55 11.94 -5.51
N VAL A 211 -6.34 11.87 -6.01
CA VAL A 211 -5.36 10.86 -5.61
C VAL A 211 -4.32 11.51 -4.73
N GLY A 212 -4.15 10.98 -3.52
CA GLY A 212 -3.11 11.44 -2.62
C GLY A 212 -1.73 10.92 -3.00
N PRO A 213 -0.65 11.52 -2.49
CA PRO A 213 0.69 10.96 -2.64
C PRO A 213 0.74 9.59 -1.95
N SER A 214 1.41 8.62 -2.58
CA SER A 214 1.72 7.36 -1.90
C SER A 214 2.72 7.60 -0.78
N MET A 215 2.55 6.91 0.35
CA MET A 215 3.39 7.07 1.53
C MET A 215 4.08 5.76 1.87
N ALA A 216 5.40 5.82 2.05
CA ALA A 216 6.18 4.65 2.47
C ALA A 216 6.11 4.49 3.99
N PHE A 217 5.74 3.29 4.44
CA PHE A 217 5.72 2.88 5.84
C PHE A 217 6.76 1.76 6.04
N GLU A 218 7.63 1.91 7.02
CA GLU A 218 8.60 0.88 7.41
C GLU A 218 7.96 -0.09 8.43
N THR A 219 6.77 -0.54 8.09
CA THR A 219 5.99 -1.53 8.83
C THR A 219 5.25 -2.44 7.86
N GLY A 220 4.89 -3.65 8.30
CA GLY A 220 4.15 -4.60 7.46
C GLY A 220 2.74 -4.12 7.15
N TRP A 221 2.24 -4.51 5.99
CA TRP A 221 0.96 -4.07 5.48
C TRP A 221 -0.25 -4.42 6.38
N ARG A 222 -0.20 -5.56 7.13
CA ARG A 222 -1.27 -5.91 8.06
C ARG A 222 -1.31 -5.02 9.28
N ARG A 223 -0.15 -4.54 9.73
CA ARG A 223 -0.08 -3.56 10.82
C ARG A 223 -0.82 -2.29 10.44
N GLU A 224 -0.60 -1.83 9.23
CA GLU A 224 -1.25 -0.66 8.71
C GLU A 224 -2.75 -0.89 8.46
N VAL A 225 -3.15 -2.06 7.92
CA VAL A 225 -4.58 -2.42 7.82
C VAL A 225 -5.26 -2.40 9.18
N GLU A 226 -4.65 -2.98 10.22
CA GLU A 226 -5.23 -2.98 11.57
C GLU A 226 -5.35 -1.57 12.14
N ASN A 227 -4.34 -0.71 11.92
CA ASN A 227 -4.41 0.69 12.31
C ASN A 227 -5.58 1.40 11.63
N TYR A 228 -5.74 1.22 10.33
CA TYR A 228 -6.82 1.83 9.56
C TYR A 228 -8.22 1.30 9.94
N LEU A 229 -8.31 0.09 10.51
CA LEU A 229 -9.53 -0.51 11.01
C LEU A 229 -9.85 -0.09 12.46
N ASP A 230 -8.91 0.45 13.19
CA ASP A 230 -9.09 0.87 14.57
C ASP A 230 -9.62 2.30 14.65
N MET A 231 -10.54 2.55 15.59
CA MET A 231 -11.01 3.89 15.93
C MET A 231 -10.60 4.29 17.35
N THR A 232 -10.00 3.39 18.13
CA THR A 232 -9.66 3.65 19.54
C THR A 232 -8.47 4.60 19.67
N HIS A 233 -7.57 4.60 18.68
CA HIS A 233 -6.39 5.46 18.69
C HIS A 233 -6.68 6.93 18.35
N PHE A 234 -7.85 7.25 17.75
CA PHE A 234 -8.15 8.58 17.22
C PHE A 234 -7.91 9.71 18.23
N ALA A 235 -8.42 9.55 19.45
CA ALA A 235 -8.29 10.58 20.46
C ALA A 235 -6.87 10.77 21.01
N PHE A 236 -5.96 9.83 20.72
CA PHE A 236 -4.59 9.81 21.22
C PHE A 236 -3.58 10.08 20.10
N ALA A 237 -3.58 9.27 19.05
CA ALA A 237 -2.67 9.42 17.92
C ALA A 237 -2.96 10.67 17.09
N HIS A 238 -4.24 10.97 16.87
CA HIS A 238 -4.71 12.10 16.06
C HIS A 238 -5.16 13.31 16.87
N ALA A 239 -4.67 13.46 18.09
CA ALA A 239 -5.07 14.57 18.96
C ALA A 239 -4.78 15.96 18.37
N THR A 240 -3.86 16.07 17.41
CA THR A 240 -3.45 17.31 16.75
C THR A 240 -4.20 17.57 15.44
N THR A 241 -4.76 16.53 14.81
CA THR A 241 -5.47 16.60 13.53
C THR A 241 -6.97 16.37 13.67
N LEU A 242 -7.38 15.17 14.09
CA LEU A 242 -8.80 14.83 14.26
C LEU A 242 -9.37 15.38 15.57
N GLY A 243 -8.52 15.65 16.56
CA GLY A 243 -8.89 16.22 17.84
C GLY A 243 -9.15 15.18 18.93
N LYS A 244 -9.50 15.69 20.11
CA LYS A 244 -9.75 14.86 21.29
C LYS A 244 -11.23 14.49 21.35
N ALA A 245 -11.52 13.20 21.53
CA ALA A 245 -12.85 12.77 21.86
C ALA A 245 -13.21 13.20 23.30
N ALA A 246 -14.41 13.72 23.48
CA ALA A 246 -14.96 13.98 24.83
C ALA A 246 -15.20 12.66 25.59
N ASP A 247 -15.48 11.59 24.87
CA ASP A 247 -15.64 10.22 25.37
C ASP A 247 -14.74 9.30 24.57
N HIS A 248 -13.84 8.58 25.24
CA HIS A 248 -12.92 7.62 24.62
C HIS A 248 -13.56 6.25 24.38
N ARG A 249 -14.82 6.06 24.79
CA ARG A 249 -15.55 4.83 24.51
C ARG A 249 -15.95 4.79 23.05
N LEU A 250 -15.77 3.61 22.45
CA LEU A 250 -16.23 3.43 21.07
C LEU A 250 -17.75 3.45 20.99
N PRO A 251 -18.29 4.05 19.92
CA PRO A 251 -19.70 3.91 19.59
C PRO A 251 -20.03 2.45 19.28
N PRO A 252 -21.30 2.05 19.36
CA PRO A 252 -21.74 0.73 18.89
C PRO A 252 -21.34 0.53 17.42
N MET A 253 -20.70 -0.61 17.12
CA MET A 253 -20.31 -1.00 15.77
C MET A 253 -21.14 -2.19 15.29
N ASP A 254 -21.83 -2.06 14.17
CA ASP A 254 -22.47 -3.17 13.47
C ASP A 254 -21.47 -3.75 12.45
N ILE A 255 -20.93 -4.93 12.74
CA ILE A 255 -19.92 -5.59 11.91
C ILE A 255 -20.55 -6.82 11.27
N LYS A 256 -20.47 -6.89 9.94
CA LYS A 256 -21.00 -7.98 9.11
C LYS A 256 -19.89 -8.61 8.27
N GLU A 257 -19.87 -9.94 8.23
CA GLU A 257 -19.13 -10.68 7.21
C GLU A 257 -19.91 -10.61 5.89
N MET A 258 -19.21 -10.43 4.78
CA MET A 258 -19.84 -10.23 3.47
C MET A 258 -19.71 -11.48 2.60
N PRO A 259 -20.64 -11.69 1.63
CA PRO A 259 -20.62 -12.90 0.79
C PRO A 259 -19.35 -13.11 -0.03
N ASP A 260 -18.63 -12.02 -0.37
CA ASP A 260 -17.36 -12.03 -1.09
C ASP A 260 -16.15 -12.37 -0.19
N GLY A 261 -16.39 -12.74 1.06
CA GLY A 261 -15.36 -13.08 2.03
C GLY A 261 -14.80 -11.86 2.79
N GLY A 262 -15.15 -10.64 2.41
CA GLY A 262 -14.76 -9.42 3.11
C GLY A 262 -15.68 -9.13 4.31
N PHE A 263 -15.62 -7.88 4.79
CA PHE A 263 -16.41 -7.43 5.94
C PHE A 263 -16.90 -5.99 5.74
N GLN A 264 -17.94 -5.64 6.46
CA GLN A 264 -18.43 -4.26 6.55
C GLN A 264 -18.67 -3.89 8.01
N MET A 265 -18.37 -2.66 8.36
CA MET A 265 -18.70 -2.05 9.64
C MET A 265 -19.48 -0.77 9.40
N ASP A 266 -20.57 -0.63 10.12
CA ASP A 266 -21.37 0.60 10.23
C ASP A 266 -21.32 1.11 11.67
N ALA A 267 -20.97 2.39 11.84
CA ALA A 267 -20.92 3.04 13.15
C ALA A 267 -21.23 4.53 13.05
N PRO A 268 -21.77 5.14 14.12
CA PRO A 268 -21.72 6.59 14.27
C PRO A 268 -20.26 7.06 14.22
N PHE A 269 -20.01 8.20 13.62
CA PHE A 269 -18.68 8.81 13.70
C PHE A 269 -18.49 9.41 15.10
N PRO A 270 -17.36 9.16 15.78
CA PRO A 270 -17.11 9.75 17.09
C PRO A 270 -17.11 11.29 16.99
N ALA A 271 -17.79 11.95 17.93
CA ALA A 271 -17.73 13.39 18.03
C ALA A 271 -16.31 13.79 18.49
N LEU A 272 -15.53 14.30 17.55
CA LEU A 272 -14.17 14.78 17.79
C LEU A 272 -14.17 16.31 17.84
N THR A 273 -13.44 16.88 18.80
CA THR A 273 -13.21 18.32 18.87
C THR A 273 -11.82 18.60 18.35
N SER A 274 -11.72 19.02 17.09
CA SER A 274 -10.41 19.36 16.52
C SER A 274 -9.94 20.74 16.96
N PRO A 275 -8.72 20.86 17.52
CA PRO A 275 -8.11 22.15 17.77
C PRO A 275 -7.41 22.74 16.53
N ALA A 276 -7.10 21.88 15.55
CA ALA A 276 -6.49 22.30 14.29
C ALA A 276 -7.49 22.02 13.19
N GLU A 277 -8.03 23.08 12.65
CA GLU A 277 -8.91 22.95 11.51
C GLU A 277 -8.37 22.00 10.41
N PRO A 278 -9.28 21.11 9.92
CA PRO A 278 -10.05 21.54 8.76
C PRO A 278 -11.39 22.10 9.26
N PRO A 279 -11.67 23.33 8.85
CA PRO A 279 -12.84 24.03 9.34
C PRO A 279 -14.13 23.35 8.90
N GLY A 280 -15.10 23.34 9.77
CA GLY A 280 -16.50 23.22 9.44
C GLY A 280 -16.97 21.83 9.06
N LYS A 281 -17.03 21.54 7.78
CA LYS A 281 -17.72 20.38 7.20
C LYS A 281 -17.23 19.02 7.71
N LEU A 282 -15.91 18.80 7.83
CA LEU A 282 -15.35 17.51 8.24
C LEU A 282 -15.70 17.14 9.69
N GLN A 283 -16.05 18.12 10.51
CA GLN A 283 -16.52 17.91 11.88
C GLN A 283 -17.99 17.47 11.93
N SER A 284 -18.76 17.67 10.87
CA SER A 284 -20.17 17.30 10.77
C SER A 284 -20.38 15.86 10.26
N ALA A 285 -19.32 15.07 10.07
CA ALA A 285 -19.43 13.66 9.78
C ALA A 285 -20.12 12.95 10.96
N HIS A 286 -21.23 12.26 10.70
CA HIS A 286 -22.02 11.61 11.75
C HIS A 286 -22.08 10.09 11.60
N HIS A 287 -21.77 9.57 10.42
CA HIS A 287 -21.80 8.14 10.14
C HIS A 287 -20.56 7.71 9.35
N ARG A 288 -20.03 6.54 9.69
CA ARG A 288 -18.92 5.88 9.01
C ARG A 288 -19.34 4.47 8.61
N ARG A 289 -19.22 4.16 7.32
CA ARG A 289 -19.26 2.80 6.81
C ARG A 289 -17.88 2.43 6.32
N GLN A 290 -17.31 1.36 6.85
CA GLN A 290 -16.02 0.84 6.42
C GLN A 290 -16.23 -0.52 5.79
N ARG A 291 -15.69 -0.70 4.58
CA ARG A 291 -15.77 -1.94 3.81
C ARG A 291 -14.35 -2.46 3.56
N GLY A 292 -14.07 -3.68 4.01
CA GLY A 292 -12.82 -4.38 3.72
C GLY A 292 -13.03 -5.43 2.64
N TYR A 293 -12.18 -5.40 1.61
CA TYR A 293 -12.06 -6.41 0.57
C TYR A 293 -10.71 -7.07 0.72
N LEU A 294 -10.69 -8.38 0.82
CA LEU A 294 -9.45 -9.10 1.03
C LEU A 294 -8.57 -9.14 -0.23
N PRO A 295 -7.24 -9.08 -0.06
CA PRO A 295 -6.55 -9.11 1.24
C PRO A 295 -6.38 -7.75 1.91
N ASN A 296 -6.25 -6.64 1.20
CA ASN A 296 -5.78 -5.36 1.75
C ASN A 296 -6.45 -4.12 1.16
N PHE A 297 -7.56 -4.25 0.47
CA PHE A 297 -8.29 -3.13 -0.10
C PHE A 297 -9.40 -2.69 0.87
N THR A 298 -9.44 -1.41 1.22
CA THR A 298 -10.43 -0.88 2.16
C THR A 298 -11.05 0.40 1.63
N THR A 299 -12.35 0.58 1.87
CA THR A 299 -13.02 1.88 1.66
C THR A 299 -13.68 2.36 2.94
N ILE A 300 -13.67 3.68 3.14
CA ILE A 300 -14.42 4.34 4.20
C ILE A 300 -15.35 5.35 3.56
N ARG A 301 -16.66 5.13 3.71
CA ARG A 301 -17.68 6.13 3.40
C ARG A 301 -17.97 6.93 4.66
N GLN A 302 -17.90 8.23 4.56
CA GLN A 302 -18.33 9.18 5.59
C GLN A 302 -19.55 9.93 5.07
N THR A 303 -20.61 9.94 5.86
CA THR A 303 -21.84 10.71 5.58
C THR A 303 -21.91 11.89 6.53
N PHE A 304 -22.24 13.05 6.01
CA PHE A 304 -22.32 14.31 6.73
C PHE A 304 -23.77 14.68 7.05
N THR A 305 -23.97 15.59 8.01
CA THR A 305 -25.29 15.94 8.52
C THR A 305 -26.24 16.53 7.47
N ASP A 306 -25.72 17.10 6.40
CA ASP A 306 -26.47 17.65 5.26
C ASP A 306 -26.72 16.64 4.13
N GLY A 307 -26.28 15.39 4.31
CA GLY A 307 -26.43 14.32 3.35
C GLY A 307 -25.29 14.19 2.34
N ASP A 308 -24.31 15.07 2.38
CA ASP A 308 -23.09 14.92 1.58
C ASP A 308 -22.30 13.68 1.98
N GLU A 309 -21.48 13.18 1.06
CA GLU A 309 -20.67 12.00 1.29
C GLU A 309 -19.25 12.19 0.77
N ARG A 310 -18.33 11.47 1.37
CA ARG A 310 -17.02 11.20 0.78
C ARG A 310 -16.61 9.75 1.00
N VAL A 311 -15.86 9.20 0.04
CA VAL A 311 -15.37 7.83 0.08
C VAL A 311 -13.85 7.85 -0.03
N LEU A 312 -13.18 7.37 1.02
CA LEU A 312 -11.75 7.13 1.01
C LEU A 312 -11.50 5.70 0.53
N LEU A 313 -10.61 5.55 -0.42
CA LEU A 313 -10.04 4.28 -0.85
C LEU A 313 -8.62 4.19 -0.30
N HIS A 314 -8.26 3.05 0.30
CA HIS A 314 -7.01 2.87 1.01
C HIS A 314 -6.46 1.46 0.80
N VAL A 315 -5.19 1.36 0.37
CA VAL A 315 -4.55 0.09 0.05
C VAL A 315 -3.08 0.13 0.48
N PRO A 316 -2.71 -0.50 1.58
CA PRO A 316 -1.31 -0.73 1.93
C PRO A 316 -0.75 -1.87 1.09
N SER A 317 0.06 -1.53 0.10
CA SER A 317 0.70 -2.46 -0.83
C SER A 317 2.06 -2.91 -0.29
N PRO A 318 2.28 -4.20 -0.05
CA PRO A 318 3.53 -4.68 0.55
C PRO A 318 4.72 -4.52 -0.41
N ARG A 319 5.75 -3.80 0.02
CA ARG A 319 7.07 -3.81 -0.64
C ARG A 319 7.85 -5.05 -0.25
N THR A 320 7.94 -5.27 1.07
CA THR A 320 8.60 -6.41 1.70
C THR A 320 7.71 -6.96 2.82
N ARG A 321 8.19 -7.93 3.56
CA ARG A 321 7.50 -8.44 4.75
C ARG A 321 7.22 -7.34 5.80
N THR A 322 8.13 -6.41 5.97
CA THR A 322 8.12 -5.39 7.03
C THR A 322 8.04 -3.97 6.52
N SER A 323 7.66 -3.78 5.27
CA SER A 323 7.45 -2.45 4.69
C SER A 323 6.36 -2.45 3.64
N CYS A 324 5.57 -1.38 3.58
CA CYS A 324 4.53 -1.20 2.56
C CYS A 324 4.52 0.24 2.02
N ASN A 325 3.85 0.42 0.89
CA ASN A 325 3.44 1.73 0.40
C ASN A 325 1.94 1.85 0.57
N VAL A 326 1.48 2.89 1.21
CA VAL A 326 0.07 3.22 1.36
C VAL A 326 -0.38 4.04 0.16
N PHE A 327 -1.29 3.49 -0.63
CA PHE A 327 -1.97 4.16 -1.74
C PHE A 327 -3.38 4.52 -1.30
N TRP A 328 -3.78 5.76 -1.55
CA TRP A 328 -5.09 6.24 -1.14
C TRP A 328 -5.63 7.30 -2.10
N SER A 329 -6.94 7.35 -2.19
CA SER A 329 -7.67 8.35 -2.96
C SER A 329 -8.99 8.70 -2.26
N LEU A 330 -9.55 9.83 -2.62
CA LEU A 330 -10.74 10.39 -2.00
C LEU A 330 -11.73 10.78 -3.10
N ALA A 331 -12.91 10.17 -3.11
CA ALA A 331 -14.05 10.60 -3.91
C ALA A 331 -15.01 11.44 -3.06
N ILE A 332 -15.55 12.49 -3.64
CA ILE A 332 -16.37 13.53 -3.01
C ILE A 332 -17.68 13.63 -3.77
N SER A 333 -18.81 13.61 -3.07
CA SER A 333 -20.16 13.68 -3.66
C SER A 333 -20.39 14.98 -4.44
N PRO A 334 -21.27 14.95 -5.44
CA PRO A 334 -21.66 16.15 -6.16
C PRO A 334 -22.22 17.22 -5.23
N GLY A 335 -21.78 18.46 -5.39
CA GLY A 335 -22.25 19.59 -4.59
C GLY A 335 -21.68 19.67 -3.17
N PHE A 336 -20.70 18.85 -2.83
CA PHE A 336 -20.05 18.86 -1.51
C PHE A 336 -19.52 20.25 -1.15
N ASP A 337 -20.12 20.85 -0.12
CA ASP A 337 -19.74 22.15 0.40
C ASP A 337 -18.71 22.00 1.54
N GLY A 338 -17.46 21.79 1.17
CA GLY A 338 -16.36 21.57 2.10
C GLY A 338 -15.03 22.10 1.59
N PRO A 339 -13.93 21.84 2.33
CA PRO A 339 -12.60 22.31 1.93
C PRO A 339 -12.24 21.86 0.50
N PRO A 340 -11.50 22.69 -0.24
CA PRO A 340 -11.01 22.30 -1.57
C PRO A 340 -10.23 20.98 -1.55
N PRO A 341 -10.19 20.21 -2.63
CA PRO A 341 -9.47 18.94 -2.71
C PRO A 341 -8.01 19.00 -2.22
N ALA A 342 -7.28 20.06 -2.55
CA ALA A 342 -5.89 20.25 -2.11
C ALA A 342 -5.78 20.29 -0.57
N THR A 343 -6.65 21.03 0.10
CA THR A 343 -6.69 21.11 1.57
C THR A 343 -7.06 19.77 2.20
N GLN A 344 -7.97 19.00 1.56
CA GLN A 344 -8.31 17.65 2.02
C GLN A 344 -7.13 16.69 1.89
N ILE A 345 -6.35 16.79 0.81
CA ILE A 345 -5.11 16.00 0.62
C ILE A 345 -4.08 16.36 1.71
N GLU A 346 -3.80 17.64 1.91
CA GLU A 346 -2.85 18.09 2.95
C GLU A 346 -3.24 17.60 4.34
N PHE A 347 -4.54 17.64 4.64
CA PHE A 347 -5.06 17.14 5.90
C PHE A 347 -4.89 15.62 6.02
N ALA A 348 -5.27 14.85 4.99
CA ALA A 348 -5.14 13.41 4.99
C ALA A 348 -3.67 12.96 5.09
N VAL A 349 -2.74 13.66 4.45
CA VAL A 349 -1.30 13.39 4.57
C VAL A 349 -0.82 13.55 6.01
N ARG A 350 -1.28 14.60 6.73
CA ARG A 350 -0.93 14.78 8.16
C ARG A 350 -1.47 13.66 9.03
N VAL A 351 -2.72 13.25 8.81
CA VAL A 351 -3.33 12.12 9.54
C VAL A 351 -2.56 10.83 9.29
N LEU A 352 -2.27 10.51 8.02
CA LEU A 352 -1.50 9.32 7.66
C LEU A 352 -0.05 9.36 8.17
N ASP A 353 0.55 10.55 8.32
CA ASP A 353 1.90 10.67 8.89
C ASP A 353 1.89 10.40 10.42
N GLU A 354 0.82 10.80 11.12
CA GLU A 354 0.60 10.42 12.52
C GLU A 354 0.41 8.88 12.64
N ASP A 355 -0.38 8.26 11.76
CA ASP A 355 -0.55 6.81 11.68
C ASP A 355 0.78 6.09 11.41
N ARG A 356 1.56 6.60 10.45
CA ARG A 356 2.87 6.05 10.12
C ARG A 356 3.79 5.98 11.34
N LEU A 357 3.88 7.08 12.10
CA LEU A 357 4.69 7.13 13.31
C LEU A 357 4.25 6.10 14.35
N MET A 358 2.94 5.87 14.50
CA MET A 358 2.43 4.86 15.43
C MET A 358 2.73 3.45 14.93
N CYS A 359 2.47 3.16 13.67
CA CYS A 359 2.68 1.85 13.07
C CYS A 359 4.17 1.44 13.06
N GLU A 360 5.07 2.35 12.71
CA GLU A 360 6.51 2.10 12.68
C GLU A 360 7.12 1.91 14.07
N ASN A 361 6.46 2.39 15.12
CA ASN A 361 6.89 2.24 16.50
C ASN A 361 6.35 0.98 17.20
N GLN A 362 5.61 0.13 16.49
CA GLN A 362 5.06 -1.11 17.04
C GLN A 362 6.00 -2.31 16.82
N ILE A 363 6.02 -3.26 17.75
CA ILE A 363 6.84 -4.48 17.69
C ILE A 363 5.92 -5.70 17.82
N PRO A 364 6.06 -6.70 16.94
CA PRO A 364 6.90 -6.74 15.74
C PRO A 364 6.38 -5.79 14.64
N ALA A 365 7.23 -5.47 13.67
CA ALA A 365 6.87 -4.59 12.54
C ALA A 365 5.72 -5.16 11.68
N GLU A 366 5.51 -6.45 11.68
CA GLU A 366 4.37 -7.10 11.03
C GLU A 366 3.49 -7.83 12.05
N VAL A 367 2.18 -7.71 11.93
CA VAL A 367 1.23 -8.46 12.76
C VAL A 367 1.34 -9.95 12.46
N PRO A 368 1.63 -10.81 13.45
CA PRO A 368 1.70 -12.24 13.18
C PRO A 368 0.38 -12.80 12.69
N ILE A 369 0.40 -13.59 11.61
CA ILE A 369 -0.83 -14.23 11.08
C ILE A 369 -1.48 -15.20 12.09
N ASN A 370 -0.69 -15.68 13.06
CA ASN A 370 -1.12 -16.53 14.17
C ASN A 370 -0.75 -15.85 15.51
N PRO A 371 -1.54 -14.90 15.99
CA PRO A 371 -1.28 -14.23 17.26
C PRO A 371 -1.31 -15.24 18.43
N GLY A 372 -0.52 -15.00 19.46
CA GLY A 372 -0.41 -15.88 20.65
C GLY A 372 0.59 -17.02 20.52
N ARG A 373 1.28 -17.19 19.37
CA ARG A 373 2.40 -18.12 19.20
C ARG A 373 3.72 -17.33 19.18
N GLY A 374 4.68 -17.73 19.99
CA GLY A 374 5.99 -17.09 20.04
C GLY A 374 6.17 -16.01 21.11
N GLY A 375 5.32 -15.97 22.14
CA GLY A 375 5.50 -15.09 23.30
C GLY A 375 4.90 -13.69 23.15
N TRP A 376 4.34 -13.33 22.00
CA TRP A 376 3.60 -12.11 21.82
C TRP A 376 2.12 -12.36 22.07
N GLY A 377 1.68 -12.15 23.31
CA GLY A 377 0.28 -12.15 23.67
C GLY A 377 -0.35 -10.83 23.20
N VAL A 378 -1.04 -10.84 22.08
CA VAL A 378 -1.94 -9.73 21.75
C VAL A 378 -3.17 -9.89 22.64
N LEU A 379 -3.33 -9.00 23.60
CA LEU A 379 -4.54 -8.93 24.41
C LEU A 379 -5.65 -8.29 23.56
N VAL A 380 -6.60 -9.12 23.16
CA VAL A 380 -7.72 -8.67 22.33
C VAL A 380 -8.78 -7.99 23.19
N MET A 381 -9.12 -6.75 22.86
CA MET A 381 -10.11 -5.95 23.55
C MET A 381 -11.40 -5.80 22.71
N PRO A 382 -12.53 -5.41 23.30
CA PRO A 382 -13.77 -5.16 22.56
C PRO A 382 -13.62 -4.15 21.40
N GLY A 383 -12.68 -3.21 21.52
CA GLY A 383 -12.33 -2.25 20.46
C GLY A 383 -11.73 -2.88 19.21
N ASP A 384 -11.06 -4.02 19.35
CA ASP A 384 -10.34 -4.70 18.27
C ASP A 384 -11.25 -5.57 17.40
N ARG A 385 -12.58 -5.54 17.60
CA ARG A 385 -13.53 -6.43 16.91
C ARG A 385 -13.39 -6.38 15.39
N LEU A 386 -13.17 -5.21 14.80
CA LEU A 386 -13.06 -5.05 13.36
C LEU A 386 -11.75 -5.63 12.83
N ALA A 387 -10.61 -5.33 13.49
CA ALA A 387 -9.31 -5.92 13.19
C ALA A 387 -9.32 -7.45 13.35
N ASN A 388 -9.96 -7.96 14.39
CA ASN A 388 -10.15 -9.41 14.58
C ASN A 388 -10.99 -10.06 13.48
N THR A 389 -12.02 -9.37 13.00
CA THR A 389 -12.83 -9.83 11.86
C THR A 389 -11.97 -9.90 10.61
N PHE A 390 -11.16 -8.88 10.34
CA PHE A 390 -10.19 -8.88 9.24
C PHE A 390 -9.24 -10.08 9.35
N GLN A 391 -8.58 -10.29 10.49
CA GLN A 391 -7.64 -11.40 10.70
C GLN A 391 -8.29 -12.77 10.51
N LYS A 392 -9.54 -12.93 10.97
CA LYS A 392 -10.31 -14.16 10.77
C LYS A 392 -10.61 -14.41 9.28
N GLN A 393 -11.06 -13.36 8.58
CA GLN A 393 -11.38 -13.45 7.17
C GLN A 393 -10.12 -13.64 6.31
N LEU A 394 -9.02 -12.98 6.65
CA LEU A 394 -7.74 -13.16 5.96
C LEU A 394 -7.26 -14.63 6.05
N ARG A 395 -7.34 -15.27 7.21
CA ARG A 395 -6.99 -16.69 7.34
C ARG A 395 -7.88 -17.59 6.49
N ARG A 396 -9.19 -17.31 6.39
CA ARG A 396 -10.10 -18.03 5.49
C ARG A 396 -9.74 -17.80 4.02
N TRP A 397 -9.43 -16.56 3.69
CA TRP A 397 -9.00 -16.18 2.34
C TRP A 397 -7.72 -16.92 1.94
N LEU A 398 -6.71 -16.98 2.81
CA LEU A 398 -5.47 -17.74 2.58
C LEU A 398 -5.72 -19.22 2.34
N THR A 399 -6.72 -19.81 3.02
CA THR A 399 -7.13 -21.21 2.76
C THR A 399 -7.69 -21.40 1.36
N ALA A 400 -8.48 -20.43 0.90
CA ALA A 400 -9.12 -20.47 -0.42
C ALA A 400 -8.17 -20.09 -1.56
N HIS A 401 -7.07 -19.38 -1.24
CA HIS A 401 -6.08 -18.85 -2.20
C HIS A 401 -4.68 -19.35 -1.84
N PRO A 402 -4.40 -20.66 -1.96
CA PRO A 402 -3.07 -21.18 -1.66
C PRO A 402 -2.05 -20.60 -2.65
N ALA A 403 -0.82 -20.40 -2.18
CA ALA A 403 0.29 -19.95 -3.02
C ALA A 403 0.45 -20.89 -4.24
N SER A 404 0.68 -20.34 -5.43
CA SER A 404 0.87 -21.15 -6.61
C SER A 404 2.17 -21.98 -6.51
N ALA A 405 2.18 -23.18 -7.10
CA ALA A 405 3.38 -24.02 -7.15
C ALA A 405 4.55 -23.31 -7.88
N ALA A 406 4.26 -22.44 -8.84
CA ALA A 406 5.26 -21.63 -9.54
C ALA A 406 5.96 -20.63 -8.62
N SER A 407 5.25 -20.05 -7.64
CA SER A 407 5.85 -19.13 -6.66
C SER A 407 6.78 -19.82 -5.66
N VAL A 408 6.58 -21.12 -5.43
CA VAL A 408 7.44 -21.95 -4.58
C VAL A 408 8.77 -22.27 -5.30
N ALA A 409 8.75 -22.50 -6.61
CA ALA A 409 9.94 -22.80 -7.40
C ALA A 409 10.85 -21.57 -7.59
N SER A 410 10.29 -20.36 -7.67
CA SER A 410 11.07 -19.12 -7.81
C SER A 410 11.85 -18.73 -6.54
N ALA A 411 11.42 -19.19 -5.38
CA ALA A 411 12.13 -18.95 -4.11
C ALA A 411 13.26 -19.97 -3.86
N ALA A 412 13.31 -21.05 -4.62
CA ALA A 412 14.14 -22.22 -4.29
C ALA A 412 15.49 -22.29 -4.99
N ASN A 413 15.83 -21.45 -5.99
CA ASN A 413 17.23 -21.47 -6.50
C ASN A 413 17.66 -20.32 -7.43
N PRO A 414 18.56 -19.40 -7.00
CA PRO A 414 19.38 -18.63 -7.91
C PRO A 414 20.69 -19.34 -8.32
N ALA A 415 20.95 -20.61 -7.95
CA ALA A 415 22.28 -21.20 -8.01
C ALA A 415 22.49 -22.31 -9.06
N GLU A 416 21.50 -22.66 -9.88
CA GLU A 416 21.66 -23.68 -10.92
C GLU A 416 21.35 -23.16 -12.33
N ILE A 417 22.13 -22.19 -12.78
CA ILE A 417 22.38 -21.97 -14.21
C ILE A 417 23.89 -21.93 -14.41
N SER A 418 24.54 -23.10 -14.35
CA SER A 418 25.86 -23.32 -14.88
C SER A 418 25.80 -24.59 -15.74
N ALA A 419 25.81 -24.42 -17.05
CA ALA A 419 26.55 -25.13 -18.09
C ALA A 419 26.02 -24.71 -19.48
#